data_f0405c27dd52da83ed500162008e8a85
#
_entry.id   f0405c27dd52da83ed500162008e8a85
#
_cell.length_a   1.000
_cell.length_b   1.000
_cell.length_c   1.000
_cell.angle_alpha   90.00
_cell.angle_beta   90.00
_cell.angle_gamma   90.00
#
_symmetry.space_group_name_H-M   'P 1'
#
loop_
_entity.id
_entity.type
_entity.pdbx_description
1 polymer ?
#
loop_
_entity_poly.entity_id
_entity_poly.type
_entity_poly.pdbx_seq_one_letter_code
_entity_poly.pdbx_strand_id
1 'polypeptide(L)'
;MAQAKLAQPNRPLSPHLQIYRWYFTMAMSIVHRGSGIATTVGLLALAWGLVALASGPDAFATFQGALDNFLGLIVLLGFILAFFLHATTGVRHFFWDIGVGVENAIATQTGVMALAAGVALALVAFVAVLILR
;
A
#
# COMPACT_ATOMS: atom_id res chain seq x y z
N MET A 1 -9.45 35.21 46.12
CA MET A 1 -9.88 33.80 46.14
C MET A 1 -8.82 32.96 45.47
N ALA A 2 -8.02 32.22 46.27
CA ALA A 2 -6.99 31.34 45.72
C ALA A 2 -7.69 30.13 45.09
N GLN A 3 -7.62 30.00 43.77
CA GLN A 3 -8.00 28.78 43.08
C GLN A 3 -7.09 27.64 43.58
N ALA A 4 -7.66 26.76 44.39
CA ALA A 4 -6.96 25.52 44.72
C ALA A 4 -6.60 24.83 43.43
N LYS A 5 -5.28 24.79 43.13
CA LYS A 5 -4.70 24.04 42.01
C LYS A 5 -4.96 22.56 42.31
N LEU A 6 -6.12 22.06 41.88
CA LEU A 6 -6.42 20.64 42.01
C LEU A 6 -5.24 19.87 41.43
N ALA A 7 -4.55 19.10 42.29
CA ALA A 7 -3.46 18.24 41.86
C ALA A 7 -4.01 17.36 40.73
N GLN A 8 -3.54 17.62 39.54
CA GLN A 8 -3.92 16.81 38.37
C GLN A 8 -3.53 15.36 38.66
N PRO A 9 -4.46 14.42 38.66
CA PRO A 9 -4.11 13.02 38.83
C PRO A 9 -3.03 12.67 37.79
N ASN A 10 -2.09 11.82 38.17
CA ASN A 10 -0.99 11.39 37.30
C ASN A 10 -1.58 10.57 36.12
N ARG A 11 -2.16 11.26 35.17
CA ARG A 11 -2.78 10.70 33.97
C ARG A 11 -1.72 10.54 32.90
N PRO A 12 -1.79 9.49 32.08
CA PRO A 12 -0.90 9.35 30.94
C PRO A 12 -1.10 10.55 30.01
N LEU A 13 0.00 11.04 29.46
CA LEU A 13 -0.01 12.13 28.50
C LEU A 13 -0.73 11.70 27.22
N SER A 14 -1.67 12.52 26.74
CA SER A 14 -2.38 12.27 25.49
C SER A 14 -1.37 12.22 24.31
N PRO A 15 -1.45 11.25 23.39
CA PRO A 15 -0.60 11.22 22.21
C PRO A 15 -0.93 12.41 21.29
N HIS A 16 0.04 13.31 21.18
CA HIS A 16 0.01 14.43 20.24
C HIS A 16 1.33 14.51 19.47
N LEU A 17 1.45 15.38 18.45
CA LEU A 17 2.56 15.38 17.51
C LEU A 17 3.97 15.42 18.14
N GLN A 18 4.11 16.02 19.33
CA GLN A 18 5.41 16.15 20.01
C GLN A 18 5.84 14.88 20.74
N ILE A 19 4.91 14.01 21.16
CA ILE A 19 5.20 12.82 21.95
C ILE A 19 4.74 11.53 21.25
N TYR A 20 4.00 11.63 20.16
CA TYR A 20 3.47 10.48 19.45
C TYR A 20 4.62 9.71 18.78
N ARG A 21 4.72 8.41 19.10
CA ARG A 21 5.62 7.49 18.43
C ARG A 21 4.84 6.57 17.51
N TRP A 22 5.27 6.49 16.28
CA TRP A 22 4.67 5.61 15.29
C TRP A 22 4.91 4.15 15.66
N TYR A 23 3.82 3.42 15.86
CA TYR A 23 3.91 1.97 15.96
C TYR A 23 3.96 1.35 14.56
N PHE A 24 4.72 0.26 14.43
CA PHE A 24 4.87 -0.44 13.15
C PHE A 24 3.52 -0.81 12.52
N THR A 25 2.62 -1.40 13.31
CA THR A 25 1.28 -1.81 12.83
C THR A 25 0.43 -0.64 12.34
N MET A 26 0.62 0.56 12.88
CA MET A 26 -0.06 1.76 12.39
C MET A 26 0.52 2.22 11.06
N ALA A 27 1.85 2.21 10.91
CA ALA A 27 2.49 2.50 9.63
C ALA A 27 2.00 1.53 8.54
N MET A 28 1.89 0.24 8.88
CA MET A 28 1.32 -0.79 8.00
C MET A 28 -0.11 -0.48 7.56
N SER A 29 -0.95 0.03 8.48
CA SER A 29 -2.32 0.44 8.13
C SER A 29 -2.35 1.59 7.12
N ILE A 30 -1.42 2.54 7.23
CA ILE A 30 -1.29 3.65 6.28
C ILE A 30 -0.81 3.13 4.92
N VAL A 31 0.20 2.25 4.91
CA VAL A 31 0.70 1.61 3.68
C VAL A 31 -0.43 0.85 2.98
N HIS A 32 -1.21 0.05 3.72
CA HIS A 32 -2.33 -0.69 3.14
C HIS A 32 -3.38 0.24 2.51
N ARG A 33 -3.79 1.31 3.20
CA ARG A 33 -4.76 2.28 2.67
C ARG A 33 -4.21 3.04 1.47
N GLY A 34 -2.97 3.54 1.56
CA GLY A 34 -2.32 4.26 0.46
C GLY A 34 -2.13 3.38 -0.77
N SER A 35 -1.70 2.13 -0.59
CA SER A 35 -1.58 1.16 -1.69
C SER A 35 -2.94 0.82 -2.32
N GLY A 36 -4.02 0.76 -1.53
CA GLY A 36 -5.38 0.55 -2.05
C GLY A 36 -5.83 1.69 -2.96
N ILE A 37 -5.59 2.95 -2.55
CA ILE A 37 -5.89 4.12 -3.39
C ILE A 37 -5.07 4.07 -4.69
N ALA A 38 -3.75 3.83 -4.59
CA ALA A 38 -2.89 3.74 -5.77
C ALA A 38 -3.29 2.59 -6.70
N THR A 39 -3.68 1.44 -6.14
CA THR A 39 -4.21 0.30 -6.91
C THR A 39 -5.48 0.68 -7.65
N THR A 40 -6.41 1.39 -7.01
CA THR A 40 -7.65 1.84 -7.65
C THR A 40 -7.36 2.75 -8.86
N VAL A 41 -6.44 3.71 -8.71
CA VAL A 41 -6.02 4.57 -9.82
C VAL A 41 -5.36 3.75 -10.93
N GLY A 42 -4.51 2.79 -10.58
CA GLY A 42 -3.87 1.90 -11.56
C GLY A 42 -4.86 1.00 -12.31
N LEU A 43 -5.94 0.56 -11.66
CA LEU A 43 -7.01 -0.20 -12.31
C LEU A 43 -7.77 0.64 -13.35
N LEU A 44 -7.90 1.95 -13.16
CA LEU A 44 -8.45 2.84 -14.18
C LEU A 44 -7.54 2.90 -15.43
N ALA A 45 -6.22 2.95 -15.21
CA ALA A 45 -5.25 2.89 -16.32
C ALA A 45 -5.31 1.52 -17.04
N LEU A 46 -5.44 0.43 -16.29
CA LEU A 46 -5.64 -0.91 -16.87
C LEU A 46 -6.93 -0.97 -17.70
N ALA A 47 -8.04 -0.44 -17.18
CA ALA A 47 -9.30 -0.36 -17.91
C ALA A 47 -9.14 0.44 -19.21
N TRP A 48 -8.42 1.56 -19.19
CA TRP A 48 -8.07 2.30 -20.42
C TRP A 48 -7.29 1.41 -21.39
N GLY A 49 -6.29 0.66 -20.94
CA GLY A 49 -5.51 -0.26 -21.77
C GLY A 49 -6.38 -1.35 -22.43
N LEU A 50 -7.33 -1.92 -21.66
CA LEU A 50 -8.25 -2.94 -22.19
C LEU A 50 -9.21 -2.34 -23.24
N VAL A 51 -9.73 -1.14 -22.99
CA VAL A 51 -10.56 -0.42 -23.97
C VAL A 51 -9.75 -0.08 -25.21
N ALA A 52 -8.51 0.39 -25.06
CA ALA A 52 -7.63 0.71 -26.18
C ALA A 52 -7.33 -0.55 -27.02
N LEU A 53 -7.07 -1.69 -26.37
CA LEU A 53 -6.85 -2.97 -27.04
C LEU A 53 -8.09 -3.40 -27.86
N ALA A 54 -9.27 -3.26 -27.27
CA ALA A 54 -10.54 -3.57 -27.94
C ALA A 54 -10.88 -2.61 -29.08
N SER A 55 -10.39 -1.37 -29.04
CA SER A 55 -10.64 -0.33 -30.04
C SER A 55 -9.76 -0.43 -31.28
N GLY A 56 -8.69 -1.26 -31.22
CA GLY A 56 -7.83 -1.52 -32.36
C GLY A 56 -6.37 -1.07 -32.20
N PRO A 57 -5.52 -1.36 -33.21
CA PRO A 57 -4.07 -1.23 -33.08
C PRO A 57 -3.59 0.21 -32.81
N ASP A 58 -4.22 1.22 -33.43
CA ASP A 58 -3.79 2.62 -33.27
C ASP A 58 -4.07 3.14 -31.85
N ALA A 59 -5.24 2.78 -31.30
CA ALA A 59 -5.60 3.13 -29.92
C ALA A 59 -4.67 2.42 -28.92
N PHE A 60 -4.36 1.14 -29.17
CA PHE A 60 -3.45 0.38 -28.32
C PHE A 60 -2.01 0.89 -28.40
N ALA A 61 -1.53 1.28 -29.59
CA ALA A 61 -0.21 1.90 -29.75
C ALA A 61 -0.09 3.22 -28.96
N THR A 62 -1.18 4.00 -28.91
CA THR A 62 -1.23 5.22 -28.08
C THR A 62 -1.10 4.89 -26.58
N PHE A 63 -1.79 3.87 -26.10
CA PHE A 63 -1.67 3.40 -24.72
C PHE A 63 -0.27 2.89 -24.41
N GLN A 64 0.31 2.06 -25.29
CA GLN A 64 1.69 1.58 -25.15
C GLN A 64 2.69 2.74 -25.11
N GLY A 65 2.56 3.72 -26.01
CA GLY A 65 3.44 4.90 -26.02
C GLY A 65 3.40 5.73 -24.74
N ALA A 66 2.26 5.73 -24.03
CA ALA A 66 2.16 6.38 -22.73
C ALA A 66 2.99 5.64 -21.64
N LEU A 67 3.17 4.33 -21.77
CA LEU A 67 3.95 3.51 -20.85
C LEU A 67 5.41 3.32 -21.30
N ASP A 68 5.73 3.54 -22.58
CA ASP A 68 7.03 3.29 -23.20
C ASP A 68 8.02 4.43 -23.02
N ASN A 69 7.90 5.20 -21.93
CA ASN A 69 8.82 6.25 -21.56
C ASN A 69 9.21 6.12 -20.07
N PHE A 70 10.24 6.85 -19.65
CA PHE A 70 10.76 6.77 -18.28
C PHE A 70 9.70 7.02 -17.21
N LEU A 71 8.83 8.01 -17.41
CA LEU A 71 7.75 8.33 -16.47
C LEU A 71 6.70 7.20 -16.44
N GLY A 72 6.31 6.68 -17.60
CA GLY A 72 5.39 5.55 -17.73
C GLY A 72 5.90 4.31 -17.00
N LEU A 73 7.20 4.01 -17.09
CA LEU A 73 7.83 2.91 -16.35
C LEU A 73 7.80 3.12 -14.84
N ILE A 74 8.02 4.35 -14.36
CA ILE A 74 7.91 4.68 -12.93
C ILE A 74 6.46 4.48 -12.46
N VAL A 75 5.48 4.95 -13.22
CA VAL A 75 4.06 4.78 -12.90
C VAL A 75 3.67 3.30 -12.89
N LEU A 76 4.13 2.52 -13.87
CA LEU A 76 3.89 1.09 -13.95
C LEU A 76 4.50 0.34 -12.74
N LEU A 77 5.76 0.64 -12.39
CA LEU A 77 6.40 0.07 -11.20
C LEU A 77 5.63 0.44 -9.94
N GLY A 78 5.23 1.71 -9.81
CA GLY A 78 4.44 2.20 -8.68
C GLY A 78 3.10 1.48 -8.55
N PHE A 79 2.40 1.25 -9.65
CA PHE A 79 1.15 0.47 -9.68
C PHE A 79 1.36 -0.99 -9.27
N ILE A 80 2.34 -1.66 -9.87
CA ILE A 80 2.67 -3.06 -9.56
C ILE A 80 3.03 -3.19 -8.07
N LEU A 81 3.86 -2.29 -7.55
CA LEU A 81 4.24 -2.27 -6.14
C LEU A 81 3.02 -2.05 -5.23
N ALA A 82 2.19 -1.07 -5.54
CA ALA A 82 0.96 -0.78 -4.78
C ALA A 82 0.01 -1.99 -4.78
N PHE A 83 -0.19 -2.63 -5.93
CA PHE A 83 -1.03 -3.81 -6.06
C PHE A 83 -0.55 -4.96 -5.17
N PHE A 84 0.71 -5.34 -5.24
CA PHE A 84 1.23 -6.45 -4.44
C PHE A 84 1.33 -6.13 -2.95
N LEU A 85 1.67 -4.90 -2.56
CA LEU A 85 1.62 -4.48 -1.17
C LEU A 85 0.20 -4.52 -0.62
N HIS A 86 -0.78 -4.04 -1.39
CA HIS A 86 -2.19 -4.09 -0.99
C HIS A 86 -2.68 -5.54 -0.88
N ALA A 87 -2.37 -6.39 -1.83
CA ALA A 87 -2.77 -7.80 -1.83
C ALA A 87 -2.17 -8.57 -0.66
N THR A 88 -0.85 -8.49 -0.43
CA THR A 88 -0.19 -9.24 0.66
C THR A 88 -0.61 -8.77 2.04
N THR A 89 -0.78 -7.45 2.22
CA THR A 89 -1.31 -6.90 3.48
C THR A 89 -2.80 -7.17 3.63
N GLY A 90 -3.57 -7.23 2.55
CA GLY A 90 -4.99 -7.60 2.54
C GLY A 90 -5.22 -9.05 2.96
N VAL A 91 -4.41 -10.00 2.47
CA VAL A 91 -4.45 -11.40 2.94
C VAL A 91 -4.28 -11.48 4.45
N ARG A 92 -3.38 -10.67 5.03
CA ARG A 92 -3.21 -10.59 6.48
C ARG A 92 -4.47 -10.12 7.21
N HIS A 93 -5.24 -9.20 6.63
CA HIS A 93 -6.50 -8.74 7.21
C HIS A 93 -7.56 -9.84 7.26
N PHE A 94 -7.62 -10.73 6.26
CA PHE A 94 -8.52 -11.89 6.32
C PHE A 94 -8.21 -12.83 7.49
N PHE A 95 -6.95 -13.02 7.85
CA PHE A 95 -6.59 -13.79 9.06
C PHE A 95 -7.03 -13.08 10.33
N TRP A 96 -6.95 -11.76 10.38
CA TRP A 96 -7.42 -10.98 11.52
C TRP A 96 -8.95 -10.99 11.65
N ASP A 97 -9.68 -11.01 10.55
CA ASP A 97 -11.14 -11.09 10.55
C ASP A 97 -11.66 -12.39 11.21
N ILE A 98 -10.87 -13.44 11.17
CA ILE A 98 -11.15 -14.70 11.89
C ILE A 98 -10.44 -14.80 13.25
N GLY A 99 -9.87 -13.71 13.75
CA GLY A 99 -9.23 -13.63 15.06
C GLY A 99 -7.82 -14.22 15.16
N VAL A 100 -7.18 -14.55 14.03
CA VAL A 100 -5.84 -15.16 14.00
C VAL A 100 -4.74 -14.11 13.80
N GLY A 101 -3.70 -14.17 14.64
CA GLY A 101 -2.49 -13.36 14.49
C GLY A 101 -2.62 -11.89 14.94
N VAL A 102 -3.59 -11.60 15.82
CA VAL A 102 -3.84 -10.23 16.35
C VAL A 102 -2.88 -9.82 17.47
N GLU A 103 -2.12 -10.76 18.05
CA GLU A 103 -1.12 -10.46 19.07
C GLU A 103 -0.01 -9.56 18.54
N ASN A 104 0.44 -8.58 19.32
CA ASN A 104 1.38 -7.56 18.89
C ASN A 104 2.67 -8.12 18.26
N ALA A 105 3.24 -9.18 18.83
CA ALA A 105 4.45 -9.81 18.30
C ALA A 105 4.19 -10.46 16.93
N ILE A 106 3.13 -11.26 16.83
CA ILE A 106 2.72 -11.96 15.60
C ILE A 106 2.31 -10.93 14.54
N ALA A 107 1.54 -9.92 14.93
CA ALA A 107 1.12 -8.83 14.06
C ALA A 107 2.31 -8.07 13.45
N THR A 108 3.39 -7.88 14.21
CA THR A 108 4.61 -7.24 13.71
C THR A 108 5.35 -8.17 12.74
N GLN A 109 5.55 -9.44 13.09
CA GLN A 109 6.24 -10.41 12.24
C GLN A 109 5.52 -10.61 10.91
N THR A 110 4.21 -10.89 10.96
CA THR A 110 3.39 -11.08 9.75
C THR A 110 3.34 -9.81 8.89
N GLY A 111 3.40 -8.62 9.51
CA GLY A 111 3.50 -7.36 8.81
C GLY A 111 4.80 -7.22 8.01
N VAL A 112 5.95 -7.54 8.63
CA VAL A 112 7.26 -7.55 7.93
C VAL A 112 7.26 -8.56 6.79
N MET A 113 6.73 -9.77 7.03
CA MET A 113 6.63 -10.80 6.00
C MET A 113 5.75 -10.36 4.82
N ALA A 114 4.61 -9.74 5.09
CA ALA A 114 3.70 -9.24 4.06
C ALA A 114 4.36 -8.14 3.21
N LEU A 115 5.09 -7.20 3.84
CA LEU A 115 5.86 -6.18 3.11
C LEU A 115 6.95 -6.82 2.23
N ALA A 116 7.75 -7.72 2.79
CA ALA A 116 8.82 -8.39 2.05
C ALA A 116 8.27 -9.19 0.86
N ALA A 117 7.19 -9.95 1.07
CA ALA A 117 6.51 -10.69 0.02
C ALA A 117 5.93 -9.76 -1.06
N GLY A 118 5.28 -8.67 -0.66
CA GLY A 118 4.73 -7.70 -1.60
C GLY A 118 5.80 -7.05 -2.47
N VAL A 119 6.91 -6.64 -1.88
CA VAL A 119 8.05 -6.08 -2.64
C VAL A 119 8.68 -7.13 -3.56
N ALA A 120 8.91 -8.35 -3.08
CA ALA A 120 9.49 -9.42 -3.89
C ALA A 120 8.61 -9.77 -5.10
N LEU A 121 7.30 -9.93 -4.89
CA LEU A 121 6.35 -10.20 -5.96
C LEU A 121 6.28 -9.04 -6.97
N ALA A 122 6.31 -7.80 -6.48
CA ALA A 122 6.31 -6.63 -7.35
C ALA A 122 7.56 -6.57 -8.23
N LEU A 123 8.74 -6.86 -7.68
CA LEU A 123 9.99 -6.89 -8.45
C LEU A 123 9.97 -8.01 -9.50
N VAL A 124 9.52 -9.20 -9.13
CA VAL A 124 9.39 -10.32 -10.08
C VAL A 124 8.43 -9.97 -11.21
N ALA A 125 7.26 -9.42 -10.88
CA ALA A 125 6.28 -9.02 -11.87
C ALA A 125 6.80 -7.90 -12.79
N PHE A 126 7.48 -6.90 -12.23
CA PHE A 126 8.05 -5.81 -13.01
C PHE A 126 9.15 -6.29 -13.96
N VAL A 127 10.07 -7.15 -13.49
CA VAL A 127 11.11 -7.77 -14.34
C VAL A 127 10.47 -8.62 -15.43
N ALA A 128 9.44 -9.41 -15.12
CA ALA A 128 8.72 -10.19 -16.13
C ALA A 128 8.11 -9.28 -17.22
N VAL A 129 7.50 -8.17 -16.83
CA VAL A 129 6.97 -7.19 -17.81
C VAL A 129 8.11 -6.64 -18.69
N LEU A 130 9.28 -6.32 -18.14
CA LEU A 130 10.41 -5.79 -18.92
C LEU A 130 10.99 -6.83 -19.90
N ILE A 131 10.90 -8.13 -19.58
CA ILE A 131 11.41 -9.21 -20.44
C ILE A 131 10.42 -9.54 -21.56
N LEU A 132 9.12 -9.47 -21.27
CA LEU A 132 8.03 -9.84 -22.20
C LEU A 132 7.58 -8.71 -23.13
N ARG A 133 8.12 -7.53 -22.96
CA ARG A 133 7.77 -6.28 -23.66
C ARG A 133 8.40 -6.11 -25.05
#